data_a6e56fd68e8433a2fb266e45492270c0
#
_entry.id   a6e56fd68e8433a2fb266e45492270c0
#
_cell.length_a   1.000
_cell.length_b   1.000
_cell.length_c   1.000
_cell.angle_alpha   90.00
_cell.angle_beta   90.00
_cell.angle_gamma   90.00
#
_symmetry.space_group_name_H-M   'P 1'
#
loop_
_entity.id
_entity.type
_entity.pdbx_description
1 polymer ?
#
loop_
_entity_poly.entity_id
_entity_poly.type
_entity_poly.pdbx_seq_one_letter_code
_entity_poly.pdbx_strand_id
1 'polypeptide(L)'
;METSSSNTSPYERETEPLLLIISGPSGVGKDALVKRMKETGYPFSFVITATDRPPRPGEVDGRDYCFYSTVEFERMIAEGEMLEHSVVYGQHKGIPRAHVCRALEAGLDVIMRLDVQGARKVKGILPVAITVFLLPESEEELQSRLLDRRSESEEALQR
;
A
#
# COMPACT_ATOMS: atom_id res chain seq x y z
N MET A 1 -36.12 26.52 -27.83
CA MET A 1 -35.85 25.38 -26.95
C MET A 1 -34.86 24.48 -27.67
N GLU A 2 -33.55 24.71 -27.48
CA GLU A 2 -32.50 23.85 -28.04
C GLU A 2 -32.17 22.79 -26.99
N THR A 3 -32.52 21.55 -27.29
CA THR A 3 -32.11 20.40 -26.52
C THR A 3 -30.64 20.12 -26.86
N SER A 4 -29.74 20.55 -25.99
CA SER A 4 -28.32 20.19 -26.04
C SER A 4 -28.21 18.69 -25.83
N SER A 5 -28.12 17.94 -26.93
CA SER A 5 -27.81 16.53 -26.93
C SER A 5 -26.31 16.40 -26.64
N SER A 6 -25.94 16.04 -25.44
CA SER A 6 -24.56 15.70 -25.08
C SER A 6 -24.17 14.43 -25.85
N ASN A 7 -23.48 14.62 -26.96
CA ASN A 7 -22.94 13.55 -27.77
C ASN A 7 -21.67 12.99 -27.09
N THR A 8 -21.87 12.28 -25.98
CA THR A 8 -20.77 11.59 -25.27
C THR A 8 -20.39 10.39 -26.14
N SER A 9 -19.16 10.37 -26.62
CA SER A 9 -18.61 9.25 -27.39
C SER A 9 -18.79 7.94 -26.58
N PRO A 10 -19.23 6.84 -27.21
CA PRO A 10 -19.34 5.55 -26.53
C PRO A 10 -17.99 5.01 -25.99
N TYR A 11 -16.90 5.69 -26.30
CA TYR A 11 -15.54 5.41 -25.80
C TYR A 11 -15.08 6.36 -24.70
N GLU A 12 -15.80 7.44 -24.43
CA GLU A 12 -15.61 8.30 -23.25
C GLU A 12 -16.30 7.63 -22.06
N ARG A 13 -15.60 6.66 -21.46
CA ARG A 13 -15.96 6.15 -20.16
C ARG A 13 -15.52 7.18 -19.11
N GLU A 14 -16.42 7.57 -18.22
CA GLU A 14 -16.01 8.14 -16.94
C GLU A 14 -15.10 7.09 -16.30
N THR A 15 -13.81 7.37 -16.26
CA THR A 15 -12.83 6.45 -15.66
C THR A 15 -12.96 6.56 -14.15
N GLU A 16 -13.64 5.58 -13.54
CA GLU A 16 -13.61 5.46 -12.08
C GLU A 16 -12.18 5.13 -11.63
N PRO A 17 -11.72 5.72 -10.51
CA PRO A 17 -10.40 5.44 -9.98
C PRO A 17 -10.21 3.94 -9.71
N LEU A 18 -9.06 3.41 -10.09
CA LEU A 18 -8.69 2.03 -9.79
C LEU A 18 -8.20 1.90 -8.36
N LEU A 19 -8.56 0.79 -7.72
CA LEU A 19 -8.02 0.39 -6.43
C LEU A 19 -7.13 -0.84 -6.67
N LEU A 20 -5.82 -0.65 -6.55
CA LEU A 20 -4.81 -1.67 -6.86
C LEU A 20 -4.11 -2.13 -5.58
N ILE A 21 -4.05 -3.43 -5.37
CA ILE A 21 -3.29 -4.08 -4.31
C ILE A 21 -2.07 -4.76 -4.93
N ILE A 22 -0.87 -4.33 -4.54
CA ILE A 22 0.37 -5.01 -4.88
C ILE A 22 0.75 -5.91 -3.71
N SER A 23 0.78 -7.21 -3.94
CA SER A 23 1.09 -8.23 -2.94
C SER A 23 2.18 -9.19 -3.43
N GLY A 24 2.63 -10.06 -2.55
CA GLY A 24 3.67 -11.04 -2.83
C GLY A 24 4.55 -11.30 -1.60
N PRO A 25 5.42 -12.31 -1.65
CA PRO A 25 6.29 -12.68 -0.53
C PRO A 25 7.23 -11.53 -0.12
N SER A 26 7.79 -11.63 1.09
CA SER A 26 8.84 -10.70 1.54
C SER A 26 10.06 -10.82 0.62
N GLY A 27 10.70 -9.70 0.29
CA GLY A 27 11.89 -9.71 -0.58
C GLY A 27 11.63 -9.77 -2.09
N VAL A 28 10.38 -9.97 -2.56
CA VAL A 28 10.07 -10.11 -4.00
C VAL A 28 10.25 -8.83 -4.83
N GLY A 29 10.43 -7.66 -4.18
CA GLY A 29 10.66 -6.40 -4.88
C GLY A 29 9.45 -5.46 -4.95
N LYS A 30 8.45 -5.63 -4.08
CA LYS A 30 7.26 -4.72 -4.03
C LYS A 30 7.65 -3.24 -3.90
N ASP A 31 8.68 -2.94 -3.09
CA ASP A 31 9.13 -1.55 -2.87
C ASP A 31 9.81 -0.97 -4.11
N ALA A 32 10.62 -1.77 -4.79
CA ALA A 32 11.29 -1.40 -6.03
C ALA A 32 10.25 -1.11 -7.14
N LEU A 33 9.21 -1.95 -7.24
CA LEU A 33 8.11 -1.74 -8.18
C LEU A 33 7.40 -0.41 -7.91
N VAL A 34 6.96 -0.16 -6.67
CA VAL A 34 6.27 1.09 -6.32
C VAL A 34 7.14 2.30 -6.56
N LYS A 35 8.45 2.22 -6.23
CA LYS A 35 9.41 3.28 -6.54
C LYS A 35 9.45 3.55 -8.05
N ARG A 36 9.58 2.50 -8.87
CA ARG A 36 9.61 2.62 -10.32
C ARG A 36 8.31 3.21 -10.88
N MET A 37 7.16 2.81 -10.35
CA MET A 37 5.87 3.38 -10.75
C MET A 37 5.81 4.89 -10.48
N LYS A 38 6.30 5.35 -9.33
CA LYS A 38 6.37 6.79 -9.01
C LYS A 38 7.26 7.56 -9.99
N GLU A 39 8.35 6.95 -10.45
CA GLU A 39 9.28 7.55 -11.42
C GLU A 39 8.68 7.70 -12.83
N THR A 40 7.65 6.92 -13.18
CA THR A 40 7.01 7.03 -14.51
C THR A 40 6.18 8.30 -14.68
N GLY A 41 5.86 9.00 -13.57
CA GLY A 41 5.05 10.21 -13.59
C GLY A 41 3.55 9.98 -13.79
N TYR A 42 3.09 8.74 -13.83
CA TYR A 42 1.65 8.46 -13.86
C TYR A 42 0.99 8.90 -12.54
N PRO A 43 -0.12 9.65 -12.58
CA PRO A 43 -0.76 10.17 -11.38
C PRO A 43 -1.52 9.06 -10.66
N PHE A 44 -1.02 8.68 -9.49
CA PHE A 44 -1.72 7.78 -8.57
C PHE A 44 -1.42 8.16 -7.12
N SER A 45 -2.30 7.76 -6.21
CA SER A 45 -2.09 7.88 -4.77
C SER A 45 -1.54 6.57 -4.22
N PHE A 46 -0.33 6.61 -3.66
CA PHE A 46 0.23 5.49 -2.92
C PHE A 46 -0.15 5.62 -1.46
N VAL A 47 -0.90 4.65 -0.94
CA VAL A 47 -1.32 4.64 0.46
C VAL A 47 -0.18 4.22 1.35
N ILE A 48 0.19 5.12 2.26
CA ILE A 48 1.26 4.90 3.23
C ILE A 48 0.73 4.06 4.39
N THR A 49 1.42 2.97 4.68
CA THR A 49 1.09 2.06 5.78
C THR A 49 1.31 2.76 7.13
N ALA A 50 0.34 2.63 8.04
CA ALA A 50 0.48 3.03 9.43
C ALA A 50 1.19 1.94 10.25
N THR A 51 1.97 2.33 11.26
CA THR A 51 2.63 1.41 12.18
C THR A 51 2.83 2.07 13.55
N ASP A 52 2.91 1.26 14.61
CA ASP A 52 3.21 1.72 15.97
C ASP A 52 4.67 1.50 16.40
N ARG A 53 5.50 0.92 15.50
CA ARG A 53 6.93 0.86 15.80
C ARG A 53 7.58 2.24 15.67
N PRO A 54 8.64 2.50 16.41
CA PRO A 54 9.41 3.72 16.20
C PRO A 54 10.04 3.77 14.78
N PRO A 55 10.22 4.97 14.23
CA PRO A 55 10.90 5.14 12.95
C PRO A 55 12.36 4.67 13.05
N ARG A 56 12.85 4.05 11.97
CA ARG A 56 14.26 3.69 11.82
C ARG A 56 15.07 4.88 11.30
N PRO A 57 16.40 4.88 11.45
CA PRO A 57 17.24 5.91 10.86
C PRO A 57 16.95 6.10 9.37
N GLY A 58 16.67 7.35 8.97
CA GLY A 58 16.36 7.72 7.58
C GLY A 58 14.89 7.58 7.17
N GLU A 59 14.03 6.94 7.97
CA GLU A 59 12.59 6.91 7.71
C GLU A 59 11.93 8.25 8.10
N VAL A 60 11.00 8.69 7.27
CA VAL A 60 10.28 9.96 7.43
C VAL A 60 8.79 9.67 7.58
N ASP A 61 8.20 10.25 8.63
CA ASP A 61 6.75 10.17 8.85
C ASP A 61 5.97 10.78 7.69
N GLY A 62 4.86 10.13 7.32
CA GLY A 62 4.03 10.54 6.19
C GLY A 62 4.63 10.25 4.81
N ARG A 63 5.85 9.74 4.72
CA ARG A 63 6.50 9.34 3.46
C ARG A 63 6.74 7.84 3.38
N ASP A 64 7.40 7.27 4.38
CA ASP A 64 7.77 5.86 4.42
C ASP A 64 6.73 5.04 5.18
N TYR A 65 6.27 5.57 6.31
CA TYR A 65 5.17 5.09 7.13
C TYR A 65 4.45 6.30 7.78
N CYS A 66 3.23 6.05 8.27
CA CYS A 66 2.60 6.91 9.24
C CYS A 66 2.86 6.30 10.62
N PHE A 67 3.66 6.98 11.45
CA PHE A 67 4.06 6.49 12.77
C PHE A 67 3.09 6.99 13.83
N TYR A 68 2.49 6.06 14.55
CA TYR A 68 1.58 6.33 15.66
C TYR A 68 2.12 5.69 16.95
N SER A 69 1.70 6.18 18.12
CA SER A 69 1.88 5.43 19.35
C SER A 69 0.98 4.19 19.34
N THR A 70 1.33 3.15 20.12
CA THR A 70 0.48 1.96 20.26
C THR A 70 -0.92 2.33 20.75
N VAL A 71 -1.03 3.23 21.72
CA VAL A 71 -2.33 3.72 22.24
C VAL A 71 -3.17 4.37 21.14
N GLU A 72 -2.56 5.22 20.33
CA GLU A 72 -3.25 5.89 19.23
C GLU A 72 -3.67 4.88 18.16
N PHE A 73 -2.80 3.93 17.82
CA PHE A 73 -3.11 2.91 16.83
C PHE A 73 -4.28 2.01 17.29
N GLU A 74 -4.29 1.61 18.57
CA GLU A 74 -5.39 0.83 19.17
C GLU A 74 -6.71 1.62 19.18
N ARG A 75 -6.65 2.93 19.48
CA ARG A 75 -7.82 3.81 19.38
C ARG A 75 -8.36 3.81 17.93
N MET A 76 -7.48 3.99 16.94
CA MET A 76 -7.87 3.99 15.53
C MET A 76 -8.53 2.68 15.10
N ILE A 77 -8.06 1.54 15.64
CA ILE A 77 -8.72 0.24 15.42
C ILE A 77 -10.12 0.24 16.02
N ALA A 78 -10.24 0.65 17.31
CA ALA A 78 -11.51 0.64 18.03
C ALA A 78 -12.57 1.54 17.39
N GLU A 79 -12.15 2.67 16.81
CA GLU A 79 -13.02 3.63 16.12
C GLU A 79 -13.29 3.27 14.64
N GLY A 80 -12.72 2.16 14.13
CA GLY A 80 -12.93 1.71 12.76
C GLY A 80 -12.23 2.57 11.71
N GLU A 81 -11.21 3.34 12.10
CA GLU A 81 -10.45 4.21 11.21
C GLU A 81 -9.46 3.43 10.32
N MET A 82 -9.21 2.16 10.64
CA MET A 82 -8.39 1.27 9.82
C MET A 82 -9.22 0.50 8.81
N LEU A 83 -8.81 0.51 7.55
CA LEU A 83 -9.38 -0.34 6.50
C LEU A 83 -8.96 -1.80 6.70
N GLU A 84 -7.69 -1.99 7.06
CA GLU A 84 -7.06 -3.26 7.39
C GLU A 84 -6.01 -3.03 8.46
N HIS A 85 -5.84 -3.98 9.35
CA HIS A 85 -4.76 -3.99 10.33
C HIS A 85 -4.33 -5.41 10.67
N SER A 86 -3.08 -5.54 11.08
CA SER A 86 -2.45 -6.80 11.51
C SER A 86 -1.35 -6.53 12.53
N VAL A 87 -1.00 -7.57 13.29
CA VAL A 87 0.17 -7.54 14.17
C VAL A 87 1.25 -8.42 13.54
N VAL A 88 2.40 -7.82 13.27
CA VAL A 88 3.55 -8.50 12.67
C VAL A 88 4.76 -8.30 13.56
N TYR A 89 5.30 -9.37 14.11
CA TYR A 89 6.41 -9.35 15.08
C TYR A 89 6.14 -8.44 16.29
N GLY A 90 4.91 -8.47 16.82
CA GLY A 90 4.51 -7.67 17.98
C GLY A 90 4.29 -6.18 17.70
N GLN A 91 4.28 -5.75 16.45
CA GLN A 91 4.05 -4.38 16.01
C GLN A 91 2.78 -4.29 15.17
N HIS A 92 1.97 -3.27 15.41
CA HIS A 92 0.80 -3.01 14.59
C HIS A 92 1.21 -2.45 13.22
N LYS A 93 0.48 -2.90 12.19
CA LYS A 93 0.52 -2.34 10.83
C LYS A 93 -0.90 -2.25 10.31
N GLY A 94 -1.18 -1.23 9.51
CA GLY A 94 -2.52 -1.09 8.95
C GLY A 94 -2.60 -0.02 7.86
N ILE A 95 -3.75 0.01 7.23
CA ILE A 95 -4.10 0.98 6.19
C ILE A 95 -5.16 1.92 6.76
N PRO A 96 -4.83 3.22 6.97
CA PRO A 96 -5.82 4.20 7.38
C PRO A 96 -6.90 4.38 6.30
N ARG A 97 -8.17 4.17 6.67
CA ARG A 97 -9.32 4.29 5.75
C ARG A 97 -9.39 5.66 5.10
N ALA A 98 -9.16 6.72 5.88
CA ALA A 98 -9.22 8.09 5.40
C ALA A 98 -8.23 8.38 4.25
N HIS A 99 -7.08 7.71 4.19
CA HIS A 99 -6.12 7.90 3.09
C HIS A 99 -6.66 7.35 1.77
N VAL A 100 -7.31 6.18 1.83
CA VAL A 100 -7.93 5.56 0.65
C VAL A 100 -9.12 6.40 0.17
N CYS A 101 -10.02 6.79 1.08
CA CYS A 101 -11.21 7.58 0.73
C CYS A 101 -10.84 8.91 0.08
N ARG A 102 -9.92 9.67 0.68
CA ARG A 102 -9.48 10.97 0.13
C ARG A 102 -8.88 10.85 -1.28
N ALA A 103 -8.12 9.80 -1.54
CA ALA A 103 -7.53 9.59 -2.85
C ALA A 103 -8.60 9.25 -3.91
N LEU A 104 -9.55 8.39 -3.58
CA LEU A 104 -10.66 8.04 -4.46
C LEU A 104 -11.57 9.24 -4.74
N GLU A 105 -11.89 10.04 -3.71
CA GLU A 105 -12.66 11.27 -3.83
C GLU A 105 -11.97 12.32 -4.73
N ALA A 106 -10.64 12.32 -4.74
CA ALA A 106 -9.84 13.16 -5.63
C ALA A 106 -9.74 12.61 -7.07
N GLY A 107 -10.39 11.48 -7.38
CA GLY A 107 -10.35 10.86 -8.70
C GLY A 107 -9.00 10.22 -9.04
N LEU A 108 -8.17 9.90 -8.04
CA LEU A 108 -6.86 9.28 -8.26
C LEU A 108 -6.93 7.76 -8.09
N ASP A 109 -6.22 7.06 -8.96
CA ASP A 109 -5.96 5.64 -8.77
C ASP A 109 -5.23 5.43 -7.45
N VAL A 110 -5.66 4.42 -6.70
CA VAL A 110 -5.12 4.10 -5.37
C VAL A 110 -4.29 2.83 -5.42
N ILE A 111 -3.05 2.91 -4.96
CA ILE A 111 -2.15 1.76 -4.87
C ILE A 111 -1.84 1.47 -3.40
N MET A 112 -2.10 0.24 -2.99
CA MET A 112 -1.75 -0.30 -1.69
C MET A 112 -0.70 -1.39 -1.82
N ARG A 113 0.31 -1.36 -0.96
CA ARG A 113 1.31 -2.43 -0.83
C ARG A 113 1.01 -3.23 0.43
N LEU A 114 0.59 -4.47 0.26
CA LEU A 114 0.18 -5.35 1.36
C LEU A 114 0.90 -6.69 1.30
N ASP A 115 1.04 -7.34 2.43
CA ASP A 115 1.35 -8.76 2.46
C ASP A 115 0.15 -9.60 2.02
N VAL A 116 0.32 -10.92 1.94
CA VAL A 116 -0.72 -11.83 1.45
C VAL A 116 -1.98 -11.82 2.33
N GLN A 117 -1.80 -11.69 3.66
CA GLN A 117 -2.92 -11.68 4.60
C GLN A 117 -3.71 -10.38 4.52
N GLY A 118 -2.99 -9.24 4.52
CA GLY A 118 -3.59 -7.92 4.34
C GLY A 118 -4.31 -7.78 3.00
N ALA A 119 -3.70 -8.27 1.91
CA ALA A 119 -4.33 -8.28 0.59
C ALA A 119 -5.64 -9.07 0.57
N ARG A 120 -5.66 -10.25 1.19
CA ARG A 120 -6.88 -11.07 1.31
C ARG A 120 -7.97 -10.35 2.10
N LYS A 121 -7.64 -9.72 3.23
CA LYS A 121 -8.59 -8.96 4.04
C LYS A 121 -9.18 -7.79 3.26
N VAL A 122 -8.32 -6.96 2.64
CA VAL A 122 -8.77 -5.80 1.85
C VAL A 122 -9.62 -6.24 0.67
N LYS A 123 -9.24 -7.30 -0.05
CA LYS A 123 -10.04 -7.85 -1.15
C LYS A 123 -11.41 -8.34 -0.69
N GLY A 124 -11.51 -8.88 0.53
CA GLY A 124 -12.79 -9.27 1.13
C GLY A 124 -13.69 -8.08 1.48
N ILE A 125 -13.11 -6.95 1.90
CA ILE A 125 -13.83 -5.72 2.23
C ILE A 125 -14.18 -4.92 0.97
N LEU A 126 -13.27 -4.89 0.00
CA LEU A 126 -13.37 -4.14 -1.25
C LEU A 126 -13.21 -5.10 -2.44
N PRO A 127 -14.27 -5.82 -2.83
CA PRO A 127 -14.23 -6.82 -3.91
C PRO A 127 -13.83 -6.22 -5.28
N VAL A 128 -14.04 -4.92 -5.48
CA VAL A 128 -13.66 -4.20 -6.71
C VAL A 128 -12.14 -4.01 -6.84
N ALA A 129 -11.38 -4.13 -5.74
CA ALA A 129 -9.93 -3.96 -5.77
C ALA A 129 -9.27 -5.00 -6.68
N ILE A 130 -8.37 -4.55 -7.55
CA ILE A 130 -7.54 -5.41 -8.39
C ILE A 130 -6.32 -5.82 -7.58
N THR A 131 -6.03 -7.12 -7.52
CA THR A 131 -4.85 -7.63 -6.82
C THR A 131 -3.82 -8.13 -7.82
N VAL A 132 -2.62 -7.56 -7.75
CA VAL A 132 -1.44 -8.01 -8.49
C VAL A 132 -0.52 -8.73 -7.51
N PHE A 133 -0.24 -9.98 -7.79
CA PHE A 133 0.65 -10.81 -6.97
C PHE A 133 2.00 -10.96 -7.66
N LEU A 134 3.05 -10.43 -7.02
CA LEU A 134 4.41 -10.55 -7.53
C LEU A 134 4.99 -11.92 -7.15
N LEU A 135 5.56 -12.58 -8.13
CA LEU A 135 6.30 -13.82 -7.95
C LEU A 135 7.79 -13.58 -8.22
N PRO A 136 8.69 -14.21 -7.48
CA PRO A 136 10.10 -14.24 -7.84
C PRO A 136 10.31 -15.11 -9.08
N GLU A 137 11.40 -14.93 -9.80
CA GLU A 137 11.75 -15.80 -10.93
C GLU A 137 12.09 -17.22 -10.47
N SER A 138 12.72 -17.33 -9.28
CA SER A 138 12.99 -18.61 -8.63
C SER A 138 12.98 -18.50 -7.11
N GLU A 139 12.92 -19.64 -6.44
CA GLU A 139 12.98 -19.71 -4.99
C GLU A 139 14.38 -19.34 -4.47
N GLU A 140 15.43 -19.72 -5.19
CA GLU A 140 16.82 -19.40 -4.88
C GLU A 140 17.07 -17.89 -4.92
N GLU A 141 16.50 -17.19 -5.91
CA GLU A 141 16.59 -15.74 -5.98
C GLU A 141 15.93 -15.07 -4.79
N LEU A 142 14.75 -15.53 -4.39
CA LEU A 142 14.05 -15.00 -3.23
C LEU A 142 14.84 -15.21 -1.94
N GLN A 143 15.44 -16.39 -1.76
CA GLN A 143 16.29 -16.71 -0.62
C GLN A 143 17.51 -15.80 -0.57
N SER A 144 18.20 -15.60 -1.70
CA SER A 144 19.35 -14.70 -1.79
C SER A 144 19.00 -13.28 -1.37
N ARG A 145 17.91 -12.72 -1.90
CA ARG A 145 17.43 -11.37 -1.55
C ARG A 145 17.05 -11.23 -0.07
N LEU A 146 16.53 -12.29 0.55
CA LEU A 146 16.19 -12.28 1.97
C LEU A 146 17.45 -12.35 2.85
N LEU A 147 18.49 -13.08 2.43
CA LEU A 147 19.77 -13.15 3.13
C LEU A 147 20.51 -11.81 3.06
N ASP A 148 20.57 -11.19 1.88
CA ASP A 148 21.19 -9.87 1.69
C ASP A 148 20.55 -8.81 2.58
N ARG A 149 19.21 -8.81 2.67
CA ARG A 149 18.48 -7.89 3.52
C ARG A 149 18.70 -8.13 5.03
N ARG A 150 18.99 -9.35 5.44
CA ARG A 150 19.36 -9.67 6.83
C ARG A 150 20.77 -9.17 7.16
N SER A 151 21.74 -9.39 6.29
CA SER A 151 23.10 -8.90 6.46
C SER A 151 23.15 -7.37 6.53
N GLU A 152 22.43 -6.66 5.65
CA GLU A 152 22.30 -5.20 5.72
C GLU A 152 21.69 -4.72 7.04
N SER A 153 20.68 -5.44 7.59
CA SER A 153 20.07 -5.07 8.86
C SER A 153 20.97 -5.35 10.07
N GLU A 154 21.80 -6.38 10.04
CA GLU A 154 22.78 -6.69 11.07
C GLU A 154 23.96 -5.71 11.04
N GLU A 155 24.45 -5.34 9.86
CA GLU A 155 25.50 -4.32 9.72
C GLU A 155 25.02 -2.92 10.16
N ALA A 156 23.75 -2.57 9.94
CA ALA A 156 23.16 -1.29 10.38
C ALA A 156 23.01 -1.22 11.91
N LEU A 157 22.87 -2.36 12.59
CA LEU A 157 22.80 -2.43 14.06
C LEU A 157 24.18 -2.39 14.74
N GLN A 158 25.28 -2.62 13.99
CA GLN A 158 26.64 -2.59 14.50
C GLN A 158 27.35 -1.24 14.33
N ARG A 159 26.72 -0.26 13.69
CA ARG A 159 27.21 1.11 13.52
C ARG A 159 26.49 2.08 14.44
#